data_92e576bef3231bc30855ad2b7dc1f673
#
_entry.id   92e576bef3231bc30855ad2b7dc1f673
#
_cell.length_a   1.000
_cell.length_b   1.000
_cell.length_c   1.000
_cell.angle_alpha   90.00
_cell.angle_beta   90.00
_cell.angle_gamma   90.00
#
_symmetry.space_group_name_H-M   'P 1'
#
loop_
_entity.id
_entity.type
_entity.pdbx_description
1 polymer ?
#
loop_
_entity_poly.entity_id
_entity_poly.type
_entity_poly.pdbx_seq_one_letter_code
_entity_poly.pdbx_strand_id
1 'polypeptide(L)'
;MNLEYTTNMSYTPFSRVEDLIKKDILPIIFILIGLLITKHKNLIKNKTLNLFELYIIFSSILLYFFVPEGALWNGRLVPFFNLGIIFLFFKALEIFIEDIYLYQQGLNVLTVLFFGGTIYCLYIFYEKWSANQSYLNVYVPIILLIIIFAIINLNNVVIQLNMLIVSIIFSTISFLPHWLNWNFTGYEGKNDWNQIQSLYTKLEILKPGRIMWEPNSDMNKYGTPMTLMTLPYFTKHTSMEGLYFDSSITTPFHFISVSGLAKRPSNPVGGLSYINNKFDQGVDYLYDLGIDYFISYTEEIESKAMSSDRLNFLFSSEPFSVFEVSSSKVELINQDIEVFSKVNKQEGILSSVFRDTNITNFFEKAYENFDELDEKRIVEVSNKILIQPSNNNNLEVTDIRITNRKISFFTNNPGELHLIKVSYFPNWSISNGLGPFRTSPSFMSVIPNQEYVEINFVKTSLEKNSFYFSIFSLLLSLIILIRSKNVKKT
;
A
#
# COMPACT_ATOMS: atom_id res chain seq x y z
N MET A 1 13.70 -6.19 8.95
CA MET A 1 12.37 -5.99 9.46
C MET A 1 11.76 -7.36 9.54
N ASN A 2 11.70 -7.91 10.72
CA ASN A 2 10.75 -8.95 10.97
C ASN A 2 9.42 -8.23 10.86
N LEU A 3 8.87 -8.21 9.68
CA LEU A 3 7.67 -7.52 9.42
C LEU A 3 6.53 -8.34 10.00
N GLU A 4 6.45 -8.34 11.33
CA GLU A 4 5.18 -8.44 12.04
C GLU A 4 4.17 -7.41 11.52
N TYR A 5 4.63 -6.48 10.69
CA TYR A 5 3.89 -5.59 9.82
C TYR A 5 2.75 -6.27 9.08
N THR A 6 2.96 -7.53 8.70
CA THR A 6 2.01 -8.26 7.91
C THR A 6 1.31 -9.36 8.69
N THR A 7 1.90 -9.86 9.76
CA THR A 7 1.30 -10.95 10.56
C THR A 7 0.11 -10.50 11.39
N ASN A 8 0.07 -9.23 11.79
CA ASN A 8 -1.05 -8.70 12.57
C ASN A 8 -2.13 -8.00 11.74
N MET A 9 -1.98 -7.86 10.44
CA MET A 9 -3.11 -7.59 9.56
C MET A 9 -4.01 -8.84 9.37
N SER A 10 -4.07 -9.74 10.35
CA SER A 10 -4.97 -10.90 10.48
C SER A 10 -5.03 -11.85 9.26
N TYR A 11 -4.05 -11.82 8.40
CA TYR A 11 -4.02 -12.61 7.18
C TYR A 11 -2.88 -13.62 7.20
N THR A 12 -3.06 -14.68 7.98
CA THR A 12 -2.22 -15.85 7.72
C THR A 12 -2.55 -16.36 6.31
N PRO A 13 -1.56 -16.82 5.52
CA PRO A 13 -1.81 -17.40 4.21
C PRO A 13 -2.92 -18.45 4.21
N PHE A 14 -3.04 -19.22 5.29
CA PHE A 14 -4.02 -20.28 5.45
C PHE A 14 -5.46 -19.79 5.70
N SER A 15 -5.69 -18.71 6.44
CA SER A 15 -7.05 -18.18 6.64
C SER A 15 -7.68 -17.66 5.36
N ARG A 16 -6.87 -17.16 4.43
CA ARG A 16 -7.36 -16.69 3.12
C ARG A 16 -7.59 -17.79 2.10
N VAL A 17 -6.92 -18.94 2.21
CA VAL A 17 -7.22 -20.10 1.34
C VAL A 17 -8.68 -20.52 1.52
N GLU A 18 -9.19 -20.52 2.75
CA GLU A 18 -10.59 -20.81 3.03
C GLU A 18 -11.53 -19.79 2.35
N ASP A 19 -11.24 -18.51 2.46
CA ASP A 19 -12.03 -17.45 1.82
C ASP A 19 -11.96 -17.50 0.28
N LEU A 20 -10.80 -17.82 -0.29
CA LEU A 20 -10.62 -18.03 -1.73
C LEU A 20 -11.42 -19.23 -2.22
N ILE A 21 -11.34 -20.35 -1.53
CA ILE A 21 -12.11 -21.55 -1.88
C ILE A 21 -13.61 -21.28 -1.78
N LYS A 22 -14.08 -20.58 -0.74
CA LYS A 22 -15.50 -20.24 -0.58
C LYS A 22 -16.01 -19.33 -1.70
N LYS A 23 -15.21 -18.35 -2.13
CA LYS A 23 -15.59 -17.40 -3.20
C LYS A 23 -15.55 -18.02 -4.59
N ASP A 24 -14.59 -18.91 -4.84
CA ASP A 24 -14.32 -19.46 -6.17
C ASP A 24 -14.77 -20.93 -6.30
N ILE A 25 -15.60 -21.43 -5.38
CA ILE A 25 -16.04 -22.82 -5.36
C ILE A 25 -16.75 -23.23 -6.66
N LEU A 26 -17.56 -22.35 -7.20
CA LEU A 26 -18.34 -22.59 -8.41
C LEU A 26 -17.44 -22.75 -9.66
N PRO A 27 -16.53 -21.82 -9.96
CA PRO A 27 -15.52 -21.98 -11.00
C PRO A 27 -14.69 -23.24 -10.86
N ILE A 28 -14.27 -23.58 -9.63
CA ILE A 28 -13.48 -24.78 -9.35
C ILE A 28 -14.28 -26.06 -9.66
N ILE A 29 -15.55 -26.12 -9.28
CA ILE A 29 -16.44 -27.26 -9.60
C ILE A 29 -16.56 -27.42 -11.12
N PHE A 30 -16.78 -26.35 -11.88
CA PHE A 30 -16.85 -26.43 -13.34
C PHE A 30 -15.53 -26.89 -13.98
N ILE A 31 -14.40 -26.43 -13.47
CA ILE A 31 -13.07 -26.89 -13.91
C ILE A 31 -12.93 -28.40 -13.68
N LEU A 32 -13.30 -28.88 -12.49
CA LEU A 32 -13.22 -30.31 -12.15
C LEU A 32 -14.14 -31.15 -13.03
N ILE A 33 -15.37 -30.68 -13.29
CA ILE A 33 -16.31 -31.35 -14.22
C ILE A 33 -15.71 -31.40 -15.63
N GLY A 34 -15.18 -30.30 -16.13
CA GLY A 34 -14.52 -30.21 -17.44
C GLY A 34 -13.34 -31.18 -17.57
N LEU A 35 -12.50 -31.27 -16.51
CA LEU A 35 -11.36 -32.19 -16.46
C LEU A 35 -11.80 -33.67 -16.40
N LEU A 36 -12.89 -33.96 -15.69
CA LEU A 36 -13.46 -35.35 -15.64
C LEU A 36 -14.01 -35.78 -16.99
N ILE A 37 -14.69 -34.88 -17.70
CA ILE A 37 -15.21 -35.15 -19.04
C ILE A 37 -14.07 -35.38 -20.04
N THR A 38 -13.01 -34.57 -19.99
CA THR A 38 -11.83 -34.74 -20.87
C THR A 38 -11.09 -36.05 -20.63
N LYS A 39 -10.98 -36.50 -19.38
CA LYS A 39 -10.35 -37.75 -19.03
C LYS A 39 -11.13 -38.97 -19.62
N HIS A 40 -12.44 -38.87 -19.67
CA HIS A 40 -13.29 -39.97 -20.14
C HIS A 40 -13.26 -40.20 -21.67
N LYS A 41 -12.88 -39.19 -22.47
CA LYS A 41 -13.02 -39.22 -23.94
C LYS A 41 -11.72 -39.30 -24.74
N ASN A 42 -10.55 -39.43 -24.13
CA ASN A 42 -9.28 -39.39 -24.86
C ASN A 42 -9.09 -38.13 -25.74
N LEU A 43 -9.85 -37.04 -25.48
CA LEU A 43 -9.82 -35.77 -26.21
C LEU A 43 -8.54 -34.97 -26.01
N ILE A 44 -7.65 -35.45 -25.14
CA ILE A 44 -6.35 -34.87 -24.84
C ILE A 44 -5.42 -34.82 -26.08
N LYS A 45 -5.76 -35.53 -27.14
CA LYS A 45 -4.85 -35.65 -28.30
C LYS A 45 -4.68 -34.39 -29.15
N ASN A 46 -5.57 -33.41 -29.08
CA ASN A 46 -5.51 -32.27 -29.98
C ASN A 46 -5.69 -30.85 -29.35
N LYS A 47 -5.98 -30.74 -28.05
CA LYS A 47 -6.03 -29.43 -27.39
C LYS A 47 -5.12 -29.46 -26.14
N THR A 48 -3.89 -29.07 -26.31
CA THR A 48 -2.99 -28.80 -25.19
C THR A 48 -3.69 -27.86 -24.21
N LEU A 49 -3.95 -28.35 -22.99
CA LEU A 49 -4.07 -27.43 -21.85
C LEU A 49 -2.90 -26.47 -22.00
N ASN A 50 -3.18 -25.20 -22.24
CA ASN A 50 -2.09 -24.26 -22.40
C ASN A 50 -1.36 -24.24 -21.06
N LEU A 51 -0.10 -24.65 -21.08
CA LEU A 51 0.78 -24.64 -19.90
C LEU A 51 0.80 -23.26 -19.21
N PHE A 52 0.33 -22.25 -19.91
CA PHE A 52 0.29 -20.87 -19.45
C PHE A 52 -0.69 -20.66 -18.29
N GLU A 53 -1.94 -21.15 -18.36
CA GLU A 53 -2.93 -21.00 -17.29
C GLU A 53 -2.51 -21.77 -16.03
N LEU A 54 -2.00 -22.97 -16.22
CA LEU A 54 -1.46 -23.77 -15.12
C LEU A 54 -0.23 -23.11 -14.51
N TYR A 55 0.63 -22.52 -15.35
CA TYR A 55 1.81 -21.77 -14.88
C TYR A 55 1.41 -20.55 -14.02
N ILE A 56 0.43 -19.75 -14.45
CA ILE A 56 -0.05 -18.60 -13.67
C ILE A 56 -0.60 -19.06 -12.33
N ILE A 57 -1.45 -20.09 -12.30
CA ILE A 57 -2.04 -20.60 -11.05
C ILE A 57 -0.95 -21.12 -10.13
N PHE A 58 -0.09 -22.01 -10.66
CA PHE A 58 0.93 -22.66 -9.85
C PHE A 58 1.96 -21.68 -9.33
N SER A 59 2.44 -20.75 -10.18
CA SER A 59 3.38 -19.71 -9.76
C SER A 59 2.75 -18.75 -8.74
N SER A 60 1.49 -18.36 -8.91
CA SER A 60 0.79 -17.49 -7.97
C SER A 60 0.63 -18.15 -6.59
N ILE A 61 0.26 -19.42 -6.55
CA ILE A 61 0.16 -20.19 -5.30
C ILE A 61 1.54 -20.34 -4.66
N LEU A 62 2.55 -20.72 -5.44
CA LEU A 62 3.89 -20.93 -4.94
C LEU A 62 4.48 -19.64 -4.37
N LEU A 63 4.34 -18.52 -5.08
CA LEU A 63 4.77 -17.21 -4.60
C LEU A 63 3.96 -16.77 -3.38
N TYR A 64 2.65 -17.03 -3.33
CA TYR A 64 1.81 -16.67 -2.19
C TYR A 64 2.28 -17.32 -0.89
N PHE A 65 2.73 -18.58 -0.93
CA PHE A 65 3.17 -19.33 0.25
C PHE A 65 4.67 -19.13 0.57
N PHE A 66 5.51 -18.95 -0.44
CA PHE A 66 6.97 -19.01 -0.27
C PHE A 66 7.67 -17.67 -0.38
N VAL A 67 7.03 -16.61 -0.88
CA VAL A 67 7.61 -15.26 -0.81
C VAL A 67 7.57 -14.79 0.63
N PRO A 68 8.71 -14.41 1.24
CA PRO A 68 8.74 -13.85 2.57
C PRO A 68 7.83 -12.62 2.64
N GLU A 69 6.93 -12.61 3.60
CA GLU A 69 6.11 -11.43 3.87
C GLU A 69 7.02 -10.24 4.17
N GLY A 70 6.73 -9.11 3.54
CA GLY A 70 7.46 -7.87 3.76
C GLY A 70 8.14 -7.26 2.54
N ALA A 71 8.55 -8.05 1.55
CA ALA A 71 9.01 -7.52 0.28
C ALA A 71 7.83 -7.22 -0.66
N LEU A 72 6.81 -8.07 -0.61
CA LEU A 72 5.55 -7.94 -1.34
C LEU A 72 4.43 -8.48 -0.43
N TRP A 73 3.36 -7.73 -0.28
CA TRP A 73 2.18 -8.24 0.41
C TRP A 73 1.56 -9.39 -0.39
N ASN A 74 1.63 -10.60 0.13
CA ASN A 74 1.26 -11.83 -0.59
C ASN A 74 -0.19 -11.80 -1.10
N GLY A 75 -1.07 -11.07 -0.44
CA GLY A 75 -2.44 -10.82 -0.91
C GLY A 75 -2.53 -10.20 -2.32
N ARG A 76 -1.48 -9.53 -2.79
CA ARG A 76 -1.40 -8.98 -4.16
C ARG A 76 -1.23 -10.04 -5.25
N LEU A 77 -0.92 -11.28 -4.87
CA LEU A 77 -0.82 -12.42 -5.79
C LEU A 77 -2.17 -13.09 -6.06
N VAL A 78 -3.16 -12.86 -5.18
CA VAL A 78 -4.52 -13.40 -5.32
C VAL A 78 -5.20 -13.04 -6.64
N PRO A 79 -5.12 -11.81 -7.17
CA PRO A 79 -5.69 -11.48 -8.48
C PRO A 79 -5.12 -12.31 -9.63
N PHE A 80 -3.84 -12.67 -9.59
CA PHE A 80 -3.23 -13.52 -10.62
C PHE A 80 -3.71 -14.97 -10.51
N PHE A 81 -3.88 -15.48 -9.30
CA PHE A 81 -4.52 -16.77 -9.07
C PHE A 81 -5.94 -16.80 -9.63
N ASN A 82 -6.77 -15.81 -9.31
CA ASN A 82 -8.13 -15.69 -9.81
C ASN A 82 -8.17 -15.58 -11.34
N LEU A 83 -7.26 -14.84 -11.95
CA LEU A 83 -7.13 -14.74 -13.40
C LEU A 83 -6.88 -16.11 -14.03
N GLY A 84 -5.96 -16.89 -13.46
CA GLY A 84 -5.69 -18.27 -13.90
C GLY A 84 -6.91 -19.19 -13.78
N ILE A 85 -7.64 -19.11 -12.67
CA ILE A 85 -8.90 -19.84 -12.45
C ILE A 85 -9.95 -19.45 -13.48
N ILE A 86 -10.12 -18.16 -13.78
CA ILE A 86 -11.05 -17.65 -14.80
C ILE A 86 -10.70 -18.23 -16.18
N PHE A 87 -9.44 -18.22 -16.58
CA PHE A 87 -9.02 -18.80 -17.86
C PHE A 87 -9.30 -20.29 -17.94
N LEU A 88 -8.99 -21.06 -16.89
CA LEU A 88 -9.31 -22.49 -16.84
C LEU A 88 -10.82 -22.74 -16.86
N PHE A 89 -11.60 -21.91 -16.18
CA PHE A 89 -13.06 -22.00 -16.19
C PHE A 89 -13.62 -21.83 -17.61
N PHE A 90 -13.22 -20.78 -18.33
CA PHE A 90 -13.70 -20.57 -19.72
C PHE A 90 -13.29 -21.71 -20.64
N LYS A 91 -12.12 -22.28 -20.42
CA LYS A 91 -11.66 -23.41 -21.22
C LYS A 91 -12.42 -24.70 -20.91
N ALA A 92 -12.69 -24.96 -19.62
CA ALA A 92 -13.54 -26.06 -19.21
C ALA A 92 -14.97 -25.90 -19.73
N LEU A 93 -15.47 -24.67 -19.77
CA LEU A 93 -16.77 -24.33 -20.30
C LEU A 93 -16.84 -24.57 -21.83
N GLU A 94 -15.80 -24.17 -22.59
CA GLU A 94 -15.69 -24.44 -24.02
C GLU A 94 -15.77 -25.94 -24.32
N ILE A 95 -15.01 -26.76 -23.61
CA ILE A 95 -15.00 -28.22 -23.73
C ILE A 95 -16.38 -28.81 -23.40
N PHE A 96 -17.01 -28.28 -22.34
CA PHE A 96 -18.32 -28.71 -21.89
C PHE A 96 -19.40 -28.38 -22.92
N ILE A 97 -19.33 -27.23 -23.56
CA ILE A 97 -20.26 -26.81 -24.62
C ILE A 97 -20.12 -27.71 -25.85
N GLU A 98 -18.89 -27.96 -26.30
CA GLU A 98 -18.63 -28.82 -27.45
C GLU A 98 -19.19 -30.25 -27.21
N ASP A 99 -19.06 -30.77 -25.99
CA ASP A 99 -19.58 -32.08 -25.63
C ASP A 99 -21.11 -32.17 -25.59
N ILE A 100 -21.75 -31.12 -25.06
CA ILE A 100 -23.21 -31.06 -24.99
C ILE A 100 -23.84 -30.93 -26.38
N TYR A 101 -23.22 -30.16 -27.27
CA TYR A 101 -23.69 -30.02 -28.65
C TYR A 101 -23.66 -31.35 -29.41
N LEU A 102 -22.75 -32.25 -29.04
CA LEU A 102 -22.62 -33.60 -29.63
C LEU A 102 -23.58 -34.66 -29.04
N TYR A 103 -24.18 -34.39 -27.87
CA TYR A 103 -25.04 -35.38 -27.17
C TYR A 103 -26.35 -34.71 -26.72
N GLN A 104 -27.45 -35.11 -27.38
CA GLN A 104 -28.83 -34.66 -27.04
C GLN A 104 -29.27 -34.96 -25.57
N GLN A 105 -28.61 -35.89 -24.89
CA GLN A 105 -28.90 -36.22 -23.48
C GLN A 105 -28.34 -35.21 -22.47
N GLY A 106 -27.50 -34.24 -22.89
CA GLY A 106 -26.95 -33.20 -22.05
C GLY A 106 -27.92 -32.09 -21.64
N LEU A 107 -29.11 -32.05 -22.27
CA LEU A 107 -30.10 -30.99 -22.03
C LEU A 107 -30.56 -30.93 -20.55
N ASN A 108 -30.76 -32.11 -19.94
CA ASN A 108 -31.23 -32.21 -18.56
C ASN A 108 -30.16 -31.70 -17.54
N VAL A 109 -28.89 -32.02 -17.78
CA VAL A 109 -27.80 -31.60 -16.90
C VAL A 109 -27.59 -30.11 -16.96
N LEU A 110 -27.64 -29.51 -18.16
CA LEU A 110 -27.55 -28.08 -18.34
C LEU A 110 -28.70 -27.32 -17.68
N THR A 111 -29.91 -27.86 -17.79
CA THR A 111 -31.09 -27.26 -17.16
C THR A 111 -30.93 -27.27 -15.64
N VAL A 112 -30.46 -28.36 -15.05
CA VAL A 112 -30.18 -28.47 -13.60
C VAL A 112 -29.08 -27.48 -13.17
N LEU A 113 -27.99 -27.38 -13.94
CA LEU A 113 -26.90 -26.45 -13.66
C LEU A 113 -27.36 -24.98 -13.81
N PHE A 114 -28.20 -24.69 -14.79
CA PHE A 114 -28.79 -23.36 -14.99
C PHE A 114 -29.67 -22.97 -13.79
N PHE A 115 -30.60 -23.84 -13.39
CA PHE A 115 -31.45 -23.57 -12.23
C PHE A 115 -30.63 -23.48 -10.92
N GLY A 116 -29.67 -24.37 -10.72
CA GLY A 116 -28.78 -24.32 -9.56
C GLY A 116 -27.94 -23.05 -9.52
N GLY A 117 -27.38 -22.66 -10.66
CA GLY A 117 -26.63 -21.39 -10.80
C GLY A 117 -27.52 -20.17 -10.57
N THR A 118 -28.73 -20.16 -11.07
CA THR A 118 -29.69 -19.07 -10.86
C THR A 118 -30.11 -18.97 -9.40
N ILE A 119 -30.38 -20.09 -8.73
CA ILE A 119 -30.70 -20.12 -7.30
C ILE A 119 -29.53 -19.62 -6.47
N TYR A 120 -28.31 -20.02 -6.81
CA TYR A 120 -27.10 -19.53 -6.15
C TYR A 120 -26.90 -18.02 -6.36
N CYS A 121 -27.10 -17.52 -7.57
CA CYS A 121 -27.07 -16.08 -7.85
C CYS A 121 -28.13 -15.31 -7.06
N LEU A 122 -29.33 -15.85 -6.92
CA LEU A 122 -30.40 -15.27 -6.09
C LEU A 122 -30.05 -15.29 -4.61
N TYR A 123 -29.37 -16.33 -4.13
CA TYR A 123 -28.89 -16.42 -2.75
C TYR A 123 -27.84 -15.37 -2.44
N ILE A 124 -26.80 -15.22 -3.30
CA ILE A 124 -25.79 -14.17 -3.15
C ILE A 124 -26.43 -12.79 -3.24
N PHE A 125 -27.38 -12.61 -4.12
CA PHE A 125 -28.14 -11.36 -4.23
C PHE A 125 -28.92 -11.05 -2.95
N TYR A 126 -29.57 -12.04 -2.35
CA TYR A 126 -30.31 -11.89 -1.11
C TYR A 126 -29.38 -11.53 0.06
N GLU A 127 -28.23 -12.15 0.17
CA GLU A 127 -27.22 -11.87 1.21
C GLU A 127 -26.68 -10.44 1.08
N LYS A 128 -26.42 -9.97 -0.13
CA LYS A 128 -26.01 -8.58 -0.39
C LYS A 128 -27.16 -7.57 -0.27
N TRP A 129 -28.39 -8.00 -0.53
CA TRP A 129 -29.58 -7.17 -0.43
C TRP A 129 -29.92 -6.81 1.01
N SER A 130 -29.76 -7.70 1.94
CA SER A 130 -29.97 -7.42 3.37
C SER A 130 -29.07 -6.28 3.86
N ALA A 131 -27.98 -5.99 3.15
CA ALA A 131 -27.01 -4.96 3.48
C ALA A 131 -27.31 -3.58 2.83
N ASN A 132 -28.13 -3.48 1.75
CA ASN A 132 -28.33 -2.20 1.07
C ASN A 132 -29.55 -2.18 0.12
N GLN A 133 -30.63 -1.54 0.51
CA GLN A 133 -31.93 -1.53 -0.22
C GLN A 133 -31.93 -0.80 -1.56
N SER A 134 -30.96 0.05 -1.89
CA SER A 134 -30.97 0.92 -3.07
C SER A 134 -30.80 0.20 -4.43
N TYR A 135 -30.36 -1.05 -4.42
CA TYR A 135 -30.08 -1.81 -5.66
C TYR A 135 -31.26 -2.63 -6.18
N LEU A 136 -32.32 -2.81 -5.39
CA LEU A 136 -33.49 -3.62 -5.71
C LEU A 136 -34.17 -3.21 -7.02
N ASN A 137 -34.33 -1.91 -7.21
CA ASN A 137 -35.12 -1.35 -8.30
C ASN A 137 -34.52 -1.59 -9.69
N VAL A 138 -33.21 -1.87 -9.76
CA VAL A 138 -32.52 -2.08 -11.04
C VAL A 138 -32.28 -3.58 -11.31
N TYR A 139 -31.85 -4.31 -10.30
CA TYR A 139 -31.40 -5.72 -10.50
C TYR A 139 -32.55 -6.74 -10.53
N VAL A 140 -33.60 -6.54 -9.74
CA VAL A 140 -34.76 -7.46 -9.75
C VAL A 140 -35.43 -7.53 -11.13
N PRO A 141 -35.73 -6.42 -11.82
CA PRO A 141 -36.28 -6.48 -13.19
C PRO A 141 -35.35 -7.19 -14.17
N ILE A 142 -34.03 -6.96 -14.08
CA ILE A 142 -33.05 -7.58 -14.97
C ILE A 142 -32.99 -9.09 -14.74
N ILE A 143 -32.95 -9.56 -13.49
CA ILE A 143 -32.94 -10.98 -13.15
C ILE A 143 -34.24 -11.64 -13.61
N LEU A 144 -35.39 -11.00 -13.39
CA LEU A 144 -36.70 -11.50 -13.85
C LEU A 144 -36.74 -11.62 -15.37
N LEU A 145 -36.25 -10.62 -16.12
CA LEU A 145 -36.14 -10.66 -17.56
C LEU A 145 -35.25 -11.81 -18.04
N ILE A 146 -34.13 -12.05 -17.40
CA ILE A 146 -33.20 -13.15 -17.69
C ILE A 146 -33.91 -14.50 -17.47
N ILE A 147 -34.64 -14.66 -16.36
CA ILE A 147 -35.39 -15.88 -16.02
C ILE A 147 -36.52 -16.10 -17.05
N ILE A 148 -37.32 -15.10 -17.36
CA ILE A 148 -38.40 -15.17 -18.33
C ILE A 148 -37.87 -15.56 -19.71
N PHE A 149 -36.80 -14.91 -20.16
CA PHE A 149 -36.19 -15.19 -21.46
C PHE A 149 -35.59 -16.61 -21.52
N ALA A 150 -35.00 -17.10 -20.43
CA ALA A 150 -34.51 -18.44 -20.32
C ALA A 150 -35.64 -19.48 -20.37
N ILE A 151 -36.77 -19.22 -19.69
CA ILE A 151 -37.95 -20.10 -19.71
C ILE A 151 -38.54 -20.21 -21.13
N ILE A 152 -38.62 -19.09 -21.84
CA ILE A 152 -39.18 -19.06 -23.23
C ILE A 152 -38.27 -19.86 -24.20
N ASN A 153 -36.97 -19.90 -23.95
CA ASN A 153 -35.99 -20.53 -24.84
C ASN A 153 -35.39 -21.83 -24.28
N LEU A 154 -36.13 -22.57 -23.47
CA LEU A 154 -35.71 -23.83 -22.85
C LEU A 154 -35.10 -24.87 -23.80
N ASN A 155 -35.51 -24.84 -25.09
CA ASN A 155 -34.98 -25.79 -26.07
C ASN A 155 -33.71 -25.31 -26.79
N ASN A 156 -33.19 -24.11 -26.46
CA ASN A 156 -31.99 -23.59 -27.08
C ASN A 156 -30.81 -23.55 -26.08
N VAL A 157 -29.96 -24.56 -26.17
CA VAL A 157 -28.80 -24.75 -25.29
C VAL A 157 -27.85 -23.55 -25.28
N VAL A 158 -27.63 -22.92 -26.45
CA VAL A 158 -26.71 -21.77 -26.56
C VAL A 158 -27.28 -20.57 -25.81
N ILE A 159 -28.60 -20.33 -25.91
CA ILE A 159 -29.24 -19.23 -25.19
C ILE A 159 -29.20 -19.46 -23.67
N GLN A 160 -29.51 -20.68 -23.21
CA GLN A 160 -29.45 -21.03 -21.79
C GLN A 160 -28.05 -20.82 -21.21
N LEU A 161 -27.02 -21.20 -21.94
CA LEU A 161 -25.63 -21.08 -21.53
C LEU A 161 -25.18 -19.62 -21.47
N ASN A 162 -25.53 -18.82 -22.46
CA ASN A 162 -25.27 -17.38 -22.45
C ASN A 162 -26.00 -16.70 -21.28
N MET A 163 -27.24 -17.11 -20.96
CA MET A 163 -27.97 -16.58 -19.83
C MET A 163 -27.34 -16.99 -18.49
N LEU A 164 -26.81 -18.20 -18.36
CA LEU A 164 -26.07 -18.63 -17.18
C LEU A 164 -24.79 -17.77 -17.01
N ILE A 165 -24.04 -17.57 -18.08
CA ILE A 165 -22.83 -16.72 -18.06
C ILE A 165 -23.20 -15.29 -17.65
N VAL A 166 -24.25 -14.71 -18.26
CA VAL A 166 -24.72 -13.36 -17.91
C VAL A 166 -25.14 -13.29 -16.44
N SER A 167 -25.85 -14.31 -15.92
CA SER A 167 -26.28 -14.37 -14.52
C SER A 167 -25.09 -14.43 -13.56
N ILE A 168 -24.07 -15.23 -13.87
CA ILE A 168 -22.81 -15.31 -13.08
C ILE A 168 -22.08 -13.98 -13.11
N ILE A 169 -21.94 -13.37 -14.30
CA ILE A 169 -21.33 -12.06 -14.45
C ILE A 169 -22.07 -11.02 -13.60
N PHE A 170 -23.40 -10.95 -13.69
CA PHE A 170 -24.19 -10.00 -12.90
C PHE A 170 -24.07 -10.23 -11.40
N SER A 171 -24.05 -11.48 -10.92
CA SER A 171 -23.90 -11.78 -9.49
C SER A 171 -22.52 -11.38 -8.94
N THR A 172 -21.47 -11.55 -9.75
CA THR A 172 -20.10 -11.22 -9.34
C THR A 172 -19.78 -9.75 -9.47
N ILE A 173 -20.38 -9.02 -10.44
CA ILE A 173 -20.11 -7.59 -10.69
C ILE A 173 -21.16 -6.65 -10.04
N SER A 174 -22.13 -7.18 -9.30
CA SER A 174 -23.22 -6.35 -8.73
C SER A 174 -22.73 -5.18 -7.86
N PHE A 175 -21.55 -5.30 -7.23
CA PHE A 175 -20.92 -4.23 -6.46
C PHE A 175 -20.14 -3.22 -7.34
N LEU A 176 -19.77 -3.61 -8.57
CA LEU A 176 -18.86 -2.84 -9.42
C LEU A 176 -19.41 -1.45 -9.77
N PRO A 177 -20.69 -1.24 -10.15
CA PRO A 177 -21.21 0.09 -10.44
C PRO A 177 -21.11 1.05 -9.25
N HIS A 178 -21.39 0.57 -8.04
CA HIS A 178 -21.25 1.40 -6.84
C HIS A 178 -19.79 1.71 -6.53
N TRP A 179 -18.93 0.70 -6.61
CA TRP A 179 -17.50 0.84 -6.40
C TRP A 179 -16.87 1.78 -7.44
N LEU A 180 -17.26 1.65 -8.73
CA LEU A 180 -16.82 2.55 -9.78
C LEU A 180 -17.27 3.98 -9.50
N ASN A 181 -18.56 4.18 -9.23
CA ASN A 181 -19.09 5.50 -8.91
C ASN A 181 -18.34 6.12 -7.70
N TRP A 182 -18.16 5.35 -6.62
CA TRP A 182 -17.42 5.80 -5.45
C TRP A 182 -15.98 6.20 -5.75
N ASN A 183 -15.24 5.38 -6.51
CA ASN A 183 -13.83 5.61 -6.76
C ASN A 183 -13.56 6.65 -7.85
N PHE A 184 -14.45 6.79 -8.84
CA PHE A 184 -14.23 7.64 -10.00
C PHE A 184 -15.07 8.94 -10.00
N THR A 185 -15.82 9.22 -8.97
CA THR A 185 -16.55 10.51 -8.83
C THR A 185 -15.61 11.71 -8.63
N GLY A 186 -14.34 11.47 -8.31
CA GLY A 186 -13.40 12.52 -7.88
C GLY A 186 -13.61 12.93 -6.42
N TYR A 187 -12.75 13.79 -5.95
CA TYR A 187 -12.82 14.29 -4.57
C TYR A 187 -14.01 15.23 -4.40
N GLU A 188 -14.26 16.07 -5.38
CA GLU A 188 -15.35 17.06 -5.40
C GLU A 188 -16.73 16.41 -5.35
N GLY A 189 -16.84 15.18 -5.81
CA GLY A 189 -18.09 14.39 -5.74
C GLY A 189 -18.33 13.65 -4.43
N LYS A 190 -17.44 13.78 -3.44
CA LYS A 190 -17.61 13.18 -2.12
C LYS A 190 -18.43 14.09 -1.21
N ASN A 191 -19.17 13.46 -0.28
CA ASN A 191 -19.92 14.21 0.72
C ASN A 191 -18.97 15.11 1.52
N ASP A 192 -19.44 16.30 1.84
CA ASP A 192 -18.73 17.26 2.68
C ASP A 192 -17.33 17.67 2.18
N TRP A 193 -16.99 17.47 0.90
CA TRP A 193 -15.72 17.89 0.34
C TRP A 193 -15.41 19.38 0.54
N ASN A 194 -16.43 20.22 0.60
CA ASN A 194 -16.32 21.64 0.91
C ASN A 194 -15.61 21.93 2.25
N GLN A 195 -15.73 21.03 3.24
CA GLN A 195 -15.03 21.16 4.53
C GLN A 195 -13.52 20.95 4.33
N ILE A 196 -13.13 19.96 3.54
CA ILE A 196 -11.72 19.70 3.18
C ILE A 196 -11.16 20.86 2.35
N GLN A 197 -11.92 21.36 1.38
CA GLN A 197 -11.52 22.49 0.55
C GLN A 197 -11.33 23.76 1.37
N SER A 198 -12.20 24.03 2.33
CA SER A 198 -12.08 25.16 3.26
C SER A 198 -10.80 25.05 4.11
N LEU A 199 -10.53 23.84 4.65
CA LEU A 199 -9.30 23.57 5.39
C LEU A 199 -8.06 23.84 4.52
N TYR A 200 -8.01 23.31 3.31
CA TYR A 200 -6.87 23.45 2.41
C TYR A 200 -6.63 24.91 2.01
N THR A 201 -7.69 25.65 1.75
CA THR A 201 -7.59 27.09 1.44
C THR A 201 -6.96 27.88 2.58
N LYS A 202 -7.32 27.57 3.83
CA LYS A 202 -6.73 28.23 5.01
C LYS A 202 -5.28 27.81 5.25
N LEU A 203 -4.96 26.52 5.02
CA LEU A 203 -3.58 26.01 5.14
C LEU A 203 -2.62 26.68 4.14
N GLU A 204 -3.09 27.01 2.93
CA GLU A 204 -2.26 27.68 1.91
C GLU A 204 -1.71 29.04 2.37
N ILE A 205 -2.31 29.70 3.35
CA ILE A 205 -1.86 30.98 3.90
C ILE A 205 -0.64 30.78 4.81
N LEU A 206 -0.51 29.61 5.46
CA LEU A 206 0.60 29.29 6.35
C LEU A 206 1.92 29.10 5.59
N LYS A 207 3.04 29.14 6.29
CA LYS A 207 4.35 28.74 5.72
C LYS A 207 4.33 27.24 5.35
N PRO A 208 5.00 26.84 4.25
CA PRO A 208 5.12 25.42 3.93
C PRO A 208 5.69 24.63 5.12
N GLY A 209 5.04 23.53 5.48
CA GLY A 209 5.44 22.71 6.62
C GLY A 209 4.95 21.27 6.49
N ARG A 210 5.41 20.43 7.39
CA ARG A 210 4.99 19.04 7.51
C ARG A 210 3.80 18.95 8.45
N ILE A 211 2.76 18.28 7.99
CA ILE A 211 1.49 18.17 8.72
C ILE A 211 1.29 16.74 9.18
N MET A 212 0.82 16.61 10.42
CA MET A 212 0.23 15.38 10.98
C MET A 212 -1.19 15.68 11.41
N TRP A 213 -2.05 14.68 11.37
CA TRP A 213 -3.46 14.83 11.77
C TRP A 213 -3.94 13.67 12.63
N GLU A 214 -5.04 13.90 13.35
CA GLU A 214 -5.77 12.87 14.04
C GLU A 214 -6.48 11.94 13.04
N PRO A 215 -6.12 10.65 12.91
CA PRO A 215 -6.87 9.70 12.09
C PRO A 215 -8.21 9.36 12.74
N ASN A 216 -9.27 9.31 11.93
CA ASN A 216 -10.59 8.93 12.39
C ASN A 216 -11.38 8.23 11.27
N SER A 217 -12.07 7.11 11.62
CA SER A 217 -12.93 6.38 10.68
C SER A 217 -14.08 7.21 10.11
N ASP A 218 -14.57 8.20 10.86
CA ASP A 218 -15.68 9.07 10.46
C ASP A 218 -15.31 10.00 9.30
N MET A 219 -14.00 10.19 9.05
CA MET A 219 -13.50 10.89 7.85
C MET A 219 -13.81 10.14 6.55
N ASN A 220 -14.31 8.89 6.61
CA ASN A 220 -14.74 8.14 5.44
C ASN A 220 -15.82 8.87 4.62
N LYS A 221 -16.57 9.79 5.22
CA LYS A 221 -17.52 10.67 4.52
C LYS A 221 -16.85 11.50 3.41
N TYR A 222 -15.57 11.80 3.53
CA TYR A 222 -14.78 12.52 2.52
C TYR A 222 -14.21 11.60 1.42
N GLY A 223 -14.55 10.32 1.44
CA GLY A 223 -14.09 9.32 0.48
C GLY A 223 -13.19 8.25 1.07
N THR A 224 -12.42 8.58 2.08
CA THR A 224 -11.56 7.65 2.83
C THR A 224 -11.17 8.27 4.18
N PRO A 225 -10.93 7.47 5.23
CA PRO A 225 -10.34 7.96 6.48
C PRO A 225 -8.99 8.65 6.29
N MET A 226 -8.34 8.35 5.15
CA MET A 226 -7.02 8.87 4.79
C MET A 226 -7.08 10.09 3.85
N THR A 227 -8.18 10.81 3.80
CA THR A 227 -8.39 11.94 2.87
C THR A 227 -7.29 13.00 2.97
N LEU A 228 -6.79 13.28 4.18
CA LEU A 228 -5.74 14.28 4.38
C LEU A 228 -4.37 13.86 3.79
N MET A 229 -4.18 12.62 3.35
CA MET A 229 -3.02 12.25 2.52
C MET A 229 -2.98 12.99 1.18
N THR A 230 -4.07 13.62 0.76
CA THR A 230 -4.12 14.48 -0.44
C THR A 230 -3.55 15.88 -0.21
N LEU A 231 -3.22 16.26 1.03
CA LEU A 231 -2.61 17.55 1.38
C LEU A 231 -1.48 18.00 0.44
N PRO A 232 -0.47 17.14 0.15
CA PRO A 232 0.63 17.56 -0.73
C PRO A 232 0.24 17.80 -2.19
N TYR A 233 -0.95 17.31 -2.60
CA TYR A 233 -1.48 17.53 -3.95
C TYR A 233 -2.20 18.89 -4.06
N PHE A 234 -2.98 19.24 -3.05
CA PHE A 234 -3.82 20.46 -3.06
C PHE A 234 -3.19 21.65 -2.37
N THR A 235 -2.11 21.46 -1.61
CA THR A 235 -1.43 22.50 -0.85
C THR A 235 0.09 22.42 -1.02
N LYS A 236 0.78 23.47 -0.57
CA LYS A 236 2.26 23.48 -0.52
C LYS A 236 2.85 22.75 0.69
N HIS A 237 2.02 22.12 1.51
CA HIS A 237 2.44 21.38 2.68
C HIS A 237 2.80 19.95 2.35
N THR A 238 3.65 19.34 3.17
CA THR A 238 3.94 17.89 3.13
C THR A 238 3.18 17.18 4.24
N SER A 239 2.87 15.91 4.00
CA SER A 239 2.20 15.05 4.97
C SER A 239 3.19 14.06 5.58
N MET A 240 3.05 13.79 6.87
CA MET A 240 3.82 12.72 7.51
C MET A 240 3.28 11.33 7.12
N GLU A 241 2.01 11.25 6.79
CA GLU A 241 1.36 10.02 6.36
C GLU A 241 1.16 9.97 4.84
N GLY A 242 1.34 8.79 4.24
CA GLY A 242 1.17 8.57 2.80
C GLY A 242 0.84 7.12 2.47
N LEU A 243 0.38 6.87 1.23
CA LEU A 243 -0.05 5.55 0.77
C LEU A 243 1.07 4.50 0.77
N TYR A 244 2.31 4.94 0.59
CA TYR A 244 3.48 4.04 0.52
C TYR A 244 4.21 3.97 1.85
N PHE A 245 3.47 3.73 2.92
CA PHE A 245 4.04 3.66 4.27
C PHE A 245 5.11 2.57 4.45
N ASP A 246 5.12 1.54 3.62
CA ASP A 246 6.17 0.50 3.60
C ASP A 246 7.51 1.00 3.05
N SER A 247 7.56 2.17 2.42
CA SER A 247 8.76 2.69 1.77
C SER A 247 9.77 3.33 2.71
N SER A 248 9.39 3.57 3.97
CA SER A 248 10.26 4.21 4.97
C SER A 248 10.16 3.54 6.33
N ILE A 249 11.31 3.26 6.95
CA ILE A 249 11.36 2.77 8.32
C ILE A 249 11.06 3.85 9.37
N THR A 250 10.84 5.10 8.99
CA THR A 250 10.31 6.15 9.86
C THR A 250 8.81 5.96 10.14
N THR A 251 8.10 5.26 9.26
CA THR A 251 6.64 5.09 9.35
C THR A 251 6.15 4.41 10.63
N PRO A 252 6.79 3.37 11.19
CA PRO A 252 6.38 2.80 12.47
C PRO A 252 6.37 3.82 13.61
N PHE A 253 7.36 4.70 13.64
CA PHE A 253 7.46 5.77 14.65
C PHE A 253 6.35 6.80 14.50
N HIS A 254 5.97 7.11 13.25
CA HIS A 254 4.79 7.91 12.97
C HIS A 254 3.52 7.28 13.57
N PHE A 255 3.30 5.98 13.39
CA PHE A 255 2.13 5.30 13.97
C PHE A 255 2.12 5.29 15.49
N ILE A 256 3.30 5.17 16.13
CA ILE A 256 3.42 5.30 17.59
C ILE A 256 3.00 6.70 18.02
N SER A 257 3.55 7.74 17.40
CA SER A 257 3.21 9.14 17.70
C SER A 257 1.70 9.39 17.55
N VAL A 258 1.13 9.06 16.40
CA VAL A 258 -0.27 9.33 16.11
C VAL A 258 -1.23 8.55 17.00
N SER A 259 -0.80 7.42 17.56
CA SER A 259 -1.63 6.64 18.48
C SER A 259 -1.93 7.39 19.78
N GLY A 260 -1.04 8.26 20.24
CA GLY A 260 -1.27 9.15 21.38
C GLY A 260 -2.19 10.33 21.05
N LEU A 261 -2.17 10.77 19.78
CA LEU A 261 -2.83 11.97 19.30
C LEU A 261 -4.24 11.72 18.72
N ALA A 262 -4.72 10.49 18.78
CA ALA A 262 -6.01 10.13 18.20
C ALA A 262 -6.96 9.56 19.25
N LYS A 263 -8.22 9.96 19.17
CA LYS A 263 -9.30 9.37 20.00
C LYS A 263 -9.49 7.88 19.72
N ARG A 264 -9.33 7.46 18.46
CA ARG A 264 -9.47 6.07 18.00
C ARG A 264 -8.33 5.72 17.05
N PRO A 265 -7.15 5.43 17.60
CA PRO A 265 -5.99 5.12 16.78
C PRO A 265 -6.21 3.81 16.02
N SER A 266 -5.71 3.76 14.78
CA SER A 266 -5.85 2.57 13.93
C SER A 266 -4.89 1.45 14.28
N ASN A 267 -3.75 1.75 14.92
CA ASN A 267 -2.68 0.82 15.32
C ASN A 267 -2.37 -0.26 14.25
N PRO A 268 -2.02 0.13 13.03
CA PRO A 268 -2.01 -0.78 11.87
C PRO A 268 -0.86 -1.79 11.90
N VAL A 269 0.16 -1.55 12.72
CA VAL A 269 1.37 -2.38 12.78
C VAL A 269 1.39 -3.13 14.10
N GLY A 270 1.44 -4.46 14.04
CA GLY A 270 1.56 -5.26 15.24
C GLY A 270 2.96 -5.23 15.84
N GLY A 271 3.04 -5.50 17.13
CA GLY A 271 4.33 -5.56 17.86
C GLY A 271 4.90 -4.20 18.25
N LEU A 272 4.29 -3.07 17.84
CA LEU A 272 4.71 -1.74 18.29
C LEU A 272 4.11 -1.39 19.67
N SER A 273 4.90 -0.72 20.51
CA SER A 273 4.43 -0.19 21.80
C SER A 273 3.65 1.10 21.58
N TYR A 274 2.38 0.98 21.22
CA TYR A 274 1.50 2.13 21.03
C TYR A 274 1.23 2.87 22.34
N ILE A 275 1.21 4.19 22.26
CA ILE A 275 1.00 5.11 23.40
C ILE A 275 -0.45 5.62 23.47
N ASN A 276 -1.42 4.78 23.15
CA ASN A 276 -2.82 5.13 23.10
C ASN A 276 -3.24 5.97 24.33
N ASN A 277 -3.94 7.08 24.07
CA ASN A 277 -4.42 8.04 25.08
C ASN A 277 -3.34 8.83 25.87
N LYS A 278 -2.07 8.72 25.53
CA LYS A 278 -1.00 9.53 26.11
C LYS A 278 -0.74 10.75 25.20
N PHE A 279 -1.59 11.74 25.28
CA PHE A 279 -1.58 12.89 24.38
C PHE A 279 -0.27 13.67 24.45
N ASP A 280 0.22 13.98 25.66
CA ASP A 280 1.44 14.76 25.86
C ASP A 280 2.67 14.06 25.25
N GLN A 281 2.83 12.75 25.48
CA GLN A 281 3.89 11.97 24.85
C GLN A 281 3.75 11.94 23.33
N GLY A 282 2.53 11.90 22.80
CA GLY A 282 2.27 12.03 21.36
C GLY A 282 2.74 13.39 20.82
N VAL A 283 2.53 14.47 21.59
CA VAL A 283 3.02 15.82 21.24
C VAL A 283 4.55 15.88 21.27
N ASP A 284 5.22 15.24 22.24
CA ASP A 284 6.69 15.14 22.27
C ASP A 284 7.23 14.54 20.98
N TYR A 285 6.62 13.44 20.51
CA TYR A 285 7.00 12.80 19.25
C TYR A 285 6.71 13.65 18.01
N LEU A 286 5.77 14.64 18.05
CA LEU A 286 5.64 15.59 16.95
C LEU A 286 6.90 16.43 16.77
N TYR A 287 7.51 16.86 17.86
CA TYR A 287 8.78 17.60 17.83
C TYR A 287 9.92 16.73 17.31
N ASP A 288 10.03 15.50 17.81
CA ASP A 288 11.06 14.55 17.38
C ASP A 288 10.96 14.22 15.90
N LEU A 289 9.73 14.09 15.39
CA LEU A 289 9.47 13.81 13.97
C LEU A 289 9.51 15.07 13.09
N GLY A 290 9.75 16.25 13.66
CA GLY A 290 9.87 17.49 12.92
C GLY A 290 8.56 17.91 12.25
N ILE A 291 7.44 17.80 12.95
CA ILE A 291 6.13 18.24 12.49
C ILE A 291 6.00 19.76 12.71
N ASP A 292 5.43 20.48 11.74
CA ASP A 292 5.17 21.91 11.88
C ASP A 292 3.74 22.21 12.29
N TYR A 293 2.80 21.37 11.85
CA TYR A 293 1.38 21.58 12.13
C TYR A 293 0.69 20.28 12.49
N PHE A 294 -0.16 20.34 13.50
CA PHE A 294 -1.05 19.26 13.89
C PHE A 294 -2.50 19.64 13.61
N ILE A 295 -3.29 18.71 13.05
CA ILE A 295 -4.72 18.90 12.77
C ILE A 295 -5.52 17.94 13.64
N SER A 296 -6.31 18.46 14.56
CA SER A 296 -7.32 17.67 15.30
C SER A 296 -8.61 17.56 14.48
N TYR A 297 -9.39 16.52 14.77
CA TYR A 297 -10.68 16.27 14.13
C TYR A 297 -11.81 16.12 15.14
N THR A 298 -11.55 15.54 16.31
CA THR A 298 -12.55 15.33 17.35
C THR A 298 -12.45 16.42 18.42
N GLU A 299 -13.60 16.80 18.99
CA GLU A 299 -13.67 17.77 20.10
C GLU A 299 -12.79 17.37 21.30
N GLU A 300 -12.67 16.05 21.54
CA GLU A 300 -11.82 15.54 22.62
C GLU A 300 -10.35 15.87 22.40
N ILE A 301 -9.83 15.61 21.20
CA ILE A 301 -8.42 15.86 20.85
C ILE A 301 -8.19 17.37 20.72
N GLU A 302 -9.15 18.12 20.15
CA GLU A 302 -9.09 19.57 20.10
C GLU A 302 -8.97 20.16 21.50
N SER A 303 -9.78 19.73 22.46
CA SER A 303 -9.73 20.21 23.85
C SER A 303 -8.39 19.92 24.51
N LYS A 304 -7.81 18.73 24.29
CA LYS A 304 -6.47 18.39 24.78
C LYS A 304 -5.40 19.27 24.14
N ALA A 305 -5.49 19.50 22.81
CA ALA A 305 -4.55 20.34 22.08
C ALA A 305 -4.63 21.81 22.50
N MET A 306 -5.84 22.34 22.75
CA MET A 306 -6.03 23.69 23.30
C MET A 306 -5.47 23.85 24.71
N SER A 307 -5.41 22.77 25.49
CA SER A 307 -4.90 22.79 26.86
C SER A 307 -3.38 22.58 26.94
N SER A 308 -2.73 22.20 25.84
CA SER A 308 -1.30 21.96 25.77
C SER A 308 -0.55 23.29 25.64
N ASP A 309 0.44 23.53 26.47
CA ASP A 309 1.37 24.66 26.38
C ASP A 309 2.38 24.55 25.23
N ARG A 310 2.46 23.35 24.61
CA ARG A 310 3.36 23.02 23.51
C ARG A 310 2.75 23.16 22.11
N LEU A 311 1.44 23.41 22.01
CA LEU A 311 0.72 23.58 20.77
C LEU A 311 0.07 24.97 20.69
N ASN A 312 0.35 25.71 19.64
CA ASN A 312 -0.24 27.02 19.42
C ASN A 312 -1.43 26.92 18.48
N PHE A 313 -2.62 27.21 18.96
CA PHE A 313 -3.83 27.25 18.13
C PHE A 313 -3.69 28.32 17.04
N LEU A 314 -3.98 27.97 15.80
CA LEU A 314 -3.92 28.88 14.65
C LEU A 314 -5.34 29.25 14.16
N PHE A 315 -6.14 28.26 13.82
CA PHE A 315 -7.52 28.48 13.33
C PHE A 315 -8.33 27.19 13.35
N SER A 316 -9.67 27.34 13.30
CA SER A 316 -10.59 26.23 13.03
C SER A 316 -11.18 26.32 11.62
N SER A 317 -11.41 25.15 11.03
CA SER A 317 -12.14 24.94 9.78
C SER A 317 -13.01 23.70 9.96
N GLU A 318 -14.17 23.89 10.59
CA GLU A 318 -15.06 22.81 11.02
C GLU A 318 -15.13 21.62 10.05
N PRO A 319 -14.89 20.40 10.52
CA PRO A 319 -14.68 20.02 11.92
C PRO A 319 -13.19 19.97 12.37
N PHE A 320 -12.30 20.59 11.64
CA PHE A 320 -10.85 20.55 11.88
C PHE A 320 -10.37 21.77 12.66
N SER A 321 -9.43 21.56 13.58
CA SER A 321 -8.67 22.63 14.24
C SER A 321 -7.19 22.43 14.04
N VAL A 322 -6.48 23.51 13.69
CA VAL A 322 -5.08 23.50 13.29
C VAL A 322 -4.22 24.16 14.34
N PHE A 323 -3.15 23.49 14.70
CA PHE A 323 -2.18 23.93 15.71
C PHE A 323 -0.77 23.94 15.11
N GLU A 324 0.01 24.95 15.51
CA GLU A 324 1.43 25.02 15.20
C GLU A 324 2.24 24.23 16.22
N VAL A 325 3.21 23.47 15.71
CA VAL A 325 4.22 22.72 16.49
C VAL A 325 5.56 23.35 16.17
N SER A 326 6.16 24.09 17.09
CA SER A 326 7.40 24.85 16.85
C SER A 326 8.62 23.94 16.80
N SER A 327 8.72 23.03 15.83
CA SER A 327 9.83 22.08 15.68
C SER A 327 10.86 22.53 14.65
N SER A 328 12.15 22.17 14.87
CA SER A 328 13.22 22.39 13.89
C SER A 328 13.32 21.21 12.92
N LYS A 329 13.65 21.51 11.65
CA LYS A 329 13.93 20.48 10.61
C LYS A 329 15.40 20.07 10.57
N VAL A 330 16.29 20.93 11.01
CA VAL A 330 17.74 20.69 11.08
C VAL A 330 18.23 21.15 12.45
N GLU A 331 18.93 20.26 13.16
CA GLU A 331 19.45 20.52 14.49
C GLU A 331 20.83 19.89 14.66
N LEU A 332 21.65 20.39 15.59
CA LEU A 332 22.87 19.72 16.03
C LEU A 332 22.50 18.53 16.90
N ILE A 333 23.26 17.46 16.79
CA ILE A 333 23.13 16.34 17.70
C ILE A 333 24.05 16.60 18.89
N ASN A 334 23.44 17.02 19.99
CA ASN A 334 24.10 17.27 21.27
C ASN A 334 23.94 16.08 22.27
N GLN A 335 23.00 15.18 21.95
CA GLN A 335 22.74 13.96 22.70
C GLN A 335 23.89 12.96 22.53
N ASP A 336 23.98 11.99 23.43
CA ASP A 336 24.92 10.89 23.31
C ASP A 336 24.73 10.13 21.99
N ILE A 337 25.84 9.72 21.38
CA ILE A 337 25.83 9.02 20.10
C ILE A 337 26.25 7.58 20.27
N GLU A 338 25.34 6.66 19.99
CA GLU A 338 25.67 5.25 19.80
C GLU A 338 25.95 4.98 18.30
N VAL A 339 27.20 4.60 18.02
CA VAL A 339 27.58 4.24 16.65
C VAL A 339 27.16 2.81 16.35
N PHE A 340 26.24 2.67 15.39
CA PHE A 340 25.80 1.40 14.86
C PHE A 340 26.62 1.04 13.63
N SER A 341 27.40 -0.04 13.71
CA SER A 341 28.20 -0.51 12.58
C SER A 341 27.38 -1.39 11.65
N LYS A 342 27.35 -1.04 10.38
CA LYS A 342 26.72 -1.86 9.34
C LYS A 342 27.39 -3.24 9.28
N VAL A 343 26.67 -4.29 9.64
CA VAL A 343 27.20 -5.66 9.64
C VAL A 343 27.15 -6.20 8.21
N ASN A 344 28.32 -6.35 7.56
CA ASN A 344 28.45 -7.03 6.29
C ASN A 344 28.39 -8.56 6.46
N LYS A 345 27.26 -9.10 6.91
CA LYS A 345 27.03 -10.54 6.80
C LYS A 345 26.55 -10.85 5.39
N GLN A 346 27.39 -11.55 4.63
CA GLN A 346 26.96 -12.25 3.40
C GLN A 346 26.02 -13.39 3.82
N GLU A 347 24.75 -13.09 3.95
CA GLU A 347 23.71 -14.11 3.93
C GLU A 347 23.43 -14.48 2.46
N GLY A 348 22.99 -15.72 2.19
CA GLY A 348 22.89 -16.26 0.84
C GLY A 348 22.12 -15.38 -0.14
N ILE A 349 22.37 -15.56 -1.42
CA ILE A 349 21.87 -14.72 -2.53
C ILE A 349 20.37 -14.40 -2.45
N LEU A 350 19.55 -15.32 -1.98
CA LEU A 350 18.10 -15.11 -1.86
C LEU A 350 17.72 -14.21 -0.67
N SER A 351 18.43 -14.28 0.43
CA SER A 351 18.17 -13.43 1.59
C SER A 351 18.59 -11.98 1.34
N SER A 352 19.67 -11.77 0.58
CA SER A 352 20.14 -10.43 0.21
C SER A 352 19.20 -9.70 -0.79
N VAL A 353 18.44 -10.45 -1.58
CA VAL A 353 17.47 -9.89 -2.55
C VAL A 353 16.17 -9.47 -1.88
N PHE A 354 15.74 -10.21 -0.84
CA PHE A 354 14.42 -10.02 -0.24
C PHE A 354 14.44 -9.43 1.18
N ARG A 355 15.59 -9.38 1.84
CA ARG A 355 15.70 -8.93 3.20
C ARG A 355 17.03 -8.20 3.46
N ASP A 356 16.97 -6.91 3.69
CA ASP A 356 18.13 -6.15 4.18
C ASP A 356 18.19 -6.28 5.71
N THR A 357 19.00 -7.23 6.19
CA THR A 357 19.22 -7.46 7.62
C THR A 357 19.78 -6.23 8.35
N ASN A 358 20.50 -5.36 7.65
CA ASN A 358 21.01 -4.12 8.25
C ASN A 358 19.87 -3.14 8.54
N ILE A 359 18.86 -3.05 7.65
CA ILE A 359 17.66 -2.23 7.90
C ILE A 359 16.91 -2.76 9.12
N THR A 360 16.76 -4.09 9.22
CA THR A 360 16.07 -4.73 10.34
C THR A 360 16.78 -4.46 11.67
N ASN A 361 18.08 -4.69 11.72
CA ASN A 361 18.87 -4.50 12.93
C ASN A 361 18.92 -3.02 13.35
N PHE A 362 19.01 -2.10 12.38
CA PHE A 362 18.94 -0.68 12.68
C PHE A 362 17.55 -0.29 13.21
N PHE A 363 16.46 -0.83 12.61
CA PHE A 363 15.11 -0.55 13.06
C PHE A 363 14.90 -1.02 14.51
N GLU A 364 15.32 -2.24 14.85
CA GLU A 364 15.19 -2.78 16.19
C GLU A 364 15.91 -1.88 17.23
N LYS A 365 17.12 -1.47 16.91
CA LYS A 365 17.89 -0.54 17.76
C LYS A 365 17.22 0.84 17.87
N ALA A 366 16.79 1.40 16.77
CA ALA A 366 16.12 2.70 16.74
C ALA A 366 14.78 2.65 17.50
N TYR A 367 14.08 1.50 17.43
CA TYR A 367 12.83 1.27 18.13
C TYR A 367 13.03 1.17 19.65
N GLU A 368 14.05 0.43 20.10
CA GLU A 368 14.43 0.35 21.52
C GLU A 368 14.79 1.73 22.11
N ASN A 369 15.32 2.62 21.29
CA ASN A 369 15.79 3.95 21.71
C ASN A 369 14.77 5.08 21.38
N PHE A 370 13.55 4.77 20.93
CA PHE A 370 12.64 5.80 20.45
C PHE A 370 12.16 6.75 21.56
N ASP A 371 11.97 6.24 22.77
CA ASP A 371 11.56 7.05 23.92
C ASP A 371 12.72 7.87 24.52
N GLU A 372 13.95 7.63 24.08
CA GLU A 372 15.19 8.25 24.61
C GLU A 372 15.88 9.15 23.58
N LEU A 373 15.17 9.60 22.54
CA LEU A 373 15.77 10.38 21.45
C LEU A 373 16.38 11.71 21.89
N ASP A 374 15.87 12.28 22.98
CA ASP A 374 16.44 13.50 23.59
C ASP A 374 17.74 13.26 24.35
N GLU A 375 17.98 12.03 24.81
CA GLU A 375 19.16 11.66 25.58
C GLU A 375 20.23 11.05 24.69
N LYS A 376 19.82 10.24 23.70
CA LYS A 376 20.72 9.43 22.89
C LYS A 376 20.23 9.28 21.45
N ARG A 377 21.16 9.32 20.49
CA ARG A 377 20.89 9.05 19.07
C ARG A 377 21.75 7.90 18.58
N ILE A 378 21.17 7.04 17.75
CA ILE A 378 21.86 5.94 17.09
C ILE A 378 22.21 6.37 15.68
N VAL A 379 23.48 6.28 15.30
CA VAL A 379 24.00 6.66 13.98
C VAL A 379 24.62 5.46 13.29
N GLU A 380 24.08 5.07 12.12
CA GLU A 380 24.62 3.97 11.31
C GLU A 380 25.78 4.45 10.45
N VAL A 381 26.93 3.79 10.59
CA VAL A 381 28.14 4.08 9.81
C VAL A 381 28.63 2.85 9.06
N SER A 382 29.12 3.03 7.85
CA SER A 382 29.69 1.95 7.03
C SER A 382 31.17 1.69 7.32
N ASN A 383 31.90 2.70 7.82
CA ASN A 383 33.32 2.66 8.12
C ASN A 383 33.55 3.12 9.57
N LYS A 384 34.73 2.82 10.13
CA LYS A 384 35.16 3.32 11.45
C LYS A 384 35.40 4.84 11.40
N ILE A 385 34.34 5.62 11.34
CA ILE A 385 34.40 7.07 11.49
C ILE A 385 34.07 7.37 12.95
N LEU A 386 34.96 8.14 13.60
CA LEU A 386 34.68 8.65 14.93
C LEU A 386 33.66 9.78 14.81
N ILE A 387 32.43 9.54 15.24
CA ILE A 387 31.40 10.55 15.35
C ILE A 387 31.24 10.90 16.81
N GLN A 388 31.22 12.18 17.10
CA GLN A 388 31.04 12.71 18.47
C GLN A 388 29.83 13.67 18.48
N PRO A 389 29.12 13.77 19.62
CA PRO A 389 28.11 14.80 19.80
C PRO A 389 28.72 16.18 19.70
N SER A 390 27.92 17.16 19.29
CA SER A 390 28.34 18.55 19.31
C SER A 390 28.40 19.06 20.74
N ASN A 391 29.46 19.81 21.06
CA ASN A 391 29.57 20.51 22.33
C ASN A 391 29.02 21.94 22.25
N ASN A 392 28.49 22.34 21.08
CA ASN A 392 28.04 23.69 20.83
C ASN A 392 26.50 23.76 20.90
N ASN A 393 25.99 24.57 21.84
CA ASN A 393 24.56 24.76 22.02
C ASN A 393 23.99 25.87 21.13
N ASN A 394 24.85 26.62 20.40
CA ASN A 394 24.42 27.72 19.53
C ASN A 394 24.38 27.27 18.07
N LEU A 395 23.38 26.50 17.72
CA LEU A 395 23.08 26.25 16.32
C LEU A 395 22.32 27.44 15.73
N GLU A 396 22.92 28.06 14.73
CA GLU A 396 22.19 28.93 13.82
C GLU A 396 22.14 28.27 12.45
N VAL A 397 20.97 27.72 12.10
CA VAL A 397 20.68 27.20 10.78
C VAL A 397 19.66 28.12 10.13
N THR A 398 20.02 28.64 8.97
CA THR A 398 19.17 29.57 8.21
C THR A 398 18.89 29.06 6.82
N ASP A 399 17.90 29.67 6.15
CA ASP A 399 17.51 29.34 4.77
C ASP A 399 17.28 27.87 4.47
N ILE A 400 16.66 27.15 5.41
CA ILE A 400 16.33 25.75 5.22
C ILE A 400 15.33 25.61 4.08
N ARG A 401 15.72 24.90 3.02
CA ARG A 401 14.87 24.57 1.88
C ARG A 401 14.86 23.06 1.65
N ILE A 402 13.68 22.47 1.75
CA ILE A 402 13.47 21.04 1.53
C ILE A 402 12.53 20.86 0.34
N THR A 403 13.02 20.17 -0.67
CA THR A 403 12.24 19.78 -1.86
C THR A 403 12.32 18.25 -2.05
N ASN A 404 11.58 17.73 -3.00
CA ASN A 404 11.58 16.30 -3.30
C ASN A 404 12.96 15.73 -3.72
N ARG A 405 13.89 16.58 -4.16
CA ARG A 405 15.19 16.13 -4.69
C ARG A 405 16.39 16.88 -4.11
N LYS A 406 16.16 17.89 -3.31
CA LYS A 406 17.23 18.73 -2.80
C LYS A 406 16.89 19.25 -1.41
N ILE A 407 17.87 19.20 -0.52
CA ILE A 407 17.84 19.84 0.78
C ILE A 407 19.04 20.81 0.80
N SER A 408 18.81 22.04 1.21
CA SER A 408 19.87 23.03 1.39
C SER A 408 19.63 23.89 2.61
N PHE A 409 20.69 24.31 3.28
CA PHE A 409 20.66 25.21 4.41
C PHE A 409 22.03 25.86 4.62
N PHE A 410 22.08 26.93 5.42
CA PHE A 410 23.30 27.48 5.93
C PHE A 410 23.46 27.12 7.39
N THR A 411 24.70 26.84 7.82
CA THR A 411 25.06 26.56 9.20
C THR A 411 26.31 27.37 9.62
N ASN A 412 26.31 27.83 10.84
CA ASN A 412 27.48 28.46 11.44
C ASN A 412 28.45 27.44 12.08
N ASN A 413 28.15 26.14 12.01
CA ASN A 413 28.89 25.05 12.66
C ASN A 413 29.38 23.97 11.67
N PRO A 414 30.20 24.31 10.65
CA PRO A 414 30.83 23.27 9.82
C PRO A 414 31.71 22.34 10.67
N GLY A 415 31.73 21.06 10.35
CA GLY A 415 32.45 20.03 11.09
C GLY A 415 31.64 19.34 12.17
N GLU A 416 30.49 19.90 12.56
CA GLU A 416 29.61 19.31 13.57
C GLU A 416 28.54 18.41 12.92
N LEU A 417 28.00 17.46 13.69
CA LEU A 417 26.97 16.54 13.22
C LEU A 417 25.58 17.20 13.25
N HIS A 418 24.98 17.36 12.08
CA HIS A 418 23.64 17.92 11.90
C HIS A 418 22.63 16.81 11.65
N LEU A 419 21.59 16.75 12.47
CA LEU A 419 20.40 15.94 12.22
C LEU A 419 19.48 16.67 11.24
N ILE A 420 19.02 15.95 10.23
CA ILE A 420 18.02 16.42 9.25
C ILE A 420 16.81 15.52 9.37
N LYS A 421 15.71 16.05 9.88
CA LYS A 421 14.46 15.31 10.14
C LYS A 421 13.72 14.98 8.85
N VAL A 422 14.43 14.34 7.91
CA VAL A 422 13.95 13.76 6.66
C VAL A 422 14.36 12.30 6.64
N SER A 423 13.44 11.43 6.24
CA SER A 423 13.69 9.99 6.18
C SER A 423 14.92 9.66 5.35
N TYR A 424 15.79 8.84 5.90
CA TYR A 424 16.97 8.35 5.21
C TYR A 424 16.58 7.51 4.00
N PHE A 425 17.26 7.75 2.89
CA PHE A 425 17.20 6.93 1.69
C PHE A 425 18.59 6.86 1.06
N PRO A 426 19.03 5.71 0.51
CA PRO A 426 20.40 5.58 -0.01
C PRO A 426 20.71 6.45 -1.23
N ASN A 427 19.68 7.08 -1.81
CA ASN A 427 19.81 8.01 -2.94
C ASN A 427 20.26 9.42 -2.52
N TRP A 428 20.17 9.77 -1.23
CA TRP A 428 20.65 11.05 -0.76
C TRP A 428 22.19 11.10 -0.76
N SER A 429 22.74 12.18 -1.24
CA SER A 429 24.17 12.39 -1.35
C SER A 429 24.53 13.85 -1.01
N ILE A 430 25.50 14.03 -0.15
CA ILE A 430 26.10 15.35 0.17
C ILE A 430 27.36 15.56 -0.69
N SER A 431 27.54 16.77 -1.22
CA SER A 431 28.70 17.12 -2.07
C SER A 431 29.88 17.70 -1.27
N ASN A 432 29.61 18.31 -0.11
CA ASN A 432 30.56 19.08 0.67
C ASN A 432 30.54 18.67 2.15
N GLY A 433 30.67 17.36 2.43
CA GLY A 433 30.65 16.83 3.78
C GLY A 433 30.71 15.33 3.83
N LEU A 434 30.55 14.77 5.04
CA LEU A 434 30.43 13.34 5.30
C LEU A 434 28.98 12.95 5.54
N GLY A 435 28.61 11.75 5.08
CA GLY A 435 27.25 11.22 5.16
C GLY A 435 26.55 11.19 3.80
N PRO A 436 25.22 11.22 3.70
CA PRO A 436 24.31 11.13 4.84
C PRO A 436 24.40 9.80 5.61
N PHE A 437 24.38 9.88 6.90
CA PHE A 437 24.31 8.73 7.81
C PHE A 437 22.83 8.48 8.16
N ARG A 438 22.43 7.22 8.35
CA ARG A 438 21.11 6.92 8.92
C ARG A 438 21.17 7.14 10.43
N THR A 439 20.21 7.91 10.94
CA THR A 439 20.17 8.31 12.35
C THR A 439 18.76 8.04 12.90
N SER A 440 18.67 7.53 14.14
CA SER A 440 17.38 7.23 14.76
C SER A 440 16.42 8.44 14.74
N PRO A 441 15.11 8.24 14.48
CA PRO A 441 14.37 6.97 14.24
C PRO A 441 14.47 6.43 12.81
N SER A 442 15.13 7.00 11.90
CA SER A 442 15.50 6.73 10.52
C SER A 442 15.58 8.00 9.69
N PHE A 443 16.07 9.05 10.32
CA PHE A 443 16.41 10.30 9.68
C PHE A 443 17.83 10.26 9.09
N MET A 444 18.26 11.41 8.58
CA MET A 444 19.61 11.58 8.07
C MET A 444 20.42 12.47 9.00
N SER A 445 21.71 12.20 9.11
CA SER A 445 22.65 13.17 9.65
C SER A 445 23.83 13.35 8.72
N VAL A 446 24.43 14.54 8.76
CA VAL A 446 25.57 14.91 7.93
C VAL A 446 26.60 15.71 8.75
N ILE A 447 27.88 15.63 8.36
CA ILE A 447 28.93 16.50 8.87
C ILE A 447 29.37 17.38 7.69
N PRO A 448 28.90 18.62 7.56
CA PRO A 448 29.27 19.50 6.49
C PRO A 448 30.70 20.04 6.67
N ASN A 449 31.40 20.24 5.56
CA ASN A 449 32.74 20.87 5.57
C ASN A 449 32.70 22.38 5.29
N GLN A 450 31.52 22.91 4.98
CA GLN A 450 31.30 24.32 4.60
C GLN A 450 30.01 24.83 5.23
N GLU A 451 29.87 26.14 5.32
CA GLU A 451 28.68 26.81 5.84
C GLU A 451 27.44 26.55 4.99
N TYR A 452 27.57 26.55 3.66
CA TYR A 452 26.46 26.19 2.77
C TYR A 452 26.43 24.69 2.55
N VAL A 453 25.32 24.06 2.92
CA VAL A 453 25.10 22.62 2.80
C VAL A 453 24.11 22.32 1.71
N GLU A 454 24.47 21.39 0.84
CA GLU A 454 23.62 20.92 -0.23
C GLU A 454 23.61 19.39 -0.28
N ILE A 455 22.40 18.79 -0.21
CA ILE A 455 22.17 17.36 -0.27
C ILE A 455 21.21 17.10 -1.41
N ASN A 456 21.61 16.25 -2.32
CA ASN A 456 20.86 15.94 -3.55
C ASN A 456 20.38 14.51 -3.58
N PHE A 457 19.16 14.30 -4.06
CA PHE A 457 18.61 12.96 -4.31
C PHE A 457 19.01 12.50 -5.71
N VAL A 458 19.95 11.55 -5.78
CA VAL A 458 20.57 11.09 -7.03
C VAL A 458 20.31 9.62 -7.28
N LYS A 459 20.30 9.21 -8.55
CA LYS A 459 20.17 7.80 -8.89
C LYS A 459 21.40 7.02 -8.44
N THR A 460 21.19 5.93 -7.75
CA THR A 460 22.24 4.98 -7.35
C THR A 460 22.85 4.28 -8.56
N SER A 461 24.03 3.67 -8.39
CA SER A 461 24.65 2.86 -9.43
C SER A 461 23.78 1.65 -9.81
N LEU A 462 23.08 1.07 -8.84
CA LEU A 462 22.15 -0.04 -9.08
C LEU A 462 21.01 0.39 -10.00
N GLU A 463 20.37 1.55 -9.72
CA GLU A 463 19.27 2.07 -10.56
C GLU A 463 19.73 2.38 -11.99
N LYS A 464 20.93 2.98 -12.14
CA LYS A 464 21.51 3.25 -13.47
C LYS A 464 21.76 1.95 -14.24
N ASN A 465 22.38 0.96 -13.59
CA ASN A 465 22.68 -0.34 -14.21
C ASN A 465 21.40 -1.10 -14.57
N SER A 466 20.38 -1.10 -13.69
CA SER A 466 19.09 -1.73 -13.94
C SER A 466 18.37 -1.09 -15.14
N PHE A 467 18.45 0.22 -15.29
CA PHE A 467 17.91 0.92 -16.45
C PHE A 467 18.58 0.49 -17.76
N TYR A 468 19.92 0.42 -17.81
CA TYR A 468 20.64 -0.07 -18.99
C TYR A 468 20.33 -1.53 -19.31
N PHE A 469 20.21 -2.37 -18.26
CA PHE A 469 19.84 -3.77 -18.44
C PHE A 469 18.40 -3.90 -19.00
N SER A 470 17.48 -3.06 -18.58
CA SER A 470 16.11 -3.04 -19.10
C SER A 470 16.08 -2.66 -20.59
N ILE A 471 16.85 -1.64 -20.99
CA ILE A 471 16.99 -1.27 -22.41
C ILE A 471 17.58 -2.43 -23.22
N PHE A 472 18.64 -3.05 -22.72
CA PHE A 472 19.26 -4.20 -23.39
C PHE A 472 18.27 -5.36 -23.58
N SER A 473 17.51 -5.69 -22.54
CA SER A 473 16.48 -6.73 -22.58
C SER A 473 15.38 -6.44 -23.60
N LEU A 474 14.95 -5.18 -23.68
CA LEU A 474 13.96 -4.73 -24.67
C LEU A 474 14.50 -4.89 -26.10
N LEU A 475 15.72 -4.45 -26.37
CA LEU A 475 16.36 -4.60 -27.68
C LEU A 475 16.55 -6.07 -28.08
N LEU A 476 16.95 -6.91 -27.13
CA LEU A 476 17.09 -8.35 -27.37
C LEU A 476 15.72 -8.99 -27.71
N SER A 477 14.68 -8.62 -26.98
CA SER A 477 13.31 -9.07 -27.25
C SER A 477 12.83 -8.67 -28.65
N LEU A 478 13.10 -7.45 -29.07
CA LEU A 478 12.79 -6.96 -30.43
C LEU A 478 13.52 -7.76 -31.51
N ILE A 479 14.81 -8.05 -31.30
CA ILE A 479 15.63 -8.86 -32.25
C ILE A 479 15.02 -10.27 -32.36
N ILE A 480 14.67 -10.91 -31.27
CA ILE A 480 14.05 -12.23 -31.24
C ILE A 480 12.73 -12.21 -32.01
N LEU A 481 11.89 -11.20 -31.78
CA LEU A 481 10.60 -11.04 -32.48
C LEU A 481 10.77 -10.86 -33.99
N ILE A 482 11.73 -10.07 -34.42
CA ILE A 482 12.04 -9.86 -35.87
C ILE A 482 12.51 -11.17 -36.48
N ARG A 483 13.42 -11.91 -35.83
CA ARG A 483 13.90 -13.20 -36.31
C ARG A 483 12.78 -14.24 -36.39
N SER A 484 11.91 -14.29 -35.38
CA SER A 484 10.79 -15.26 -35.38
C SER A 484 9.78 -15.02 -36.52
N LYS A 485 9.58 -13.76 -36.92
CA LYS A 485 8.74 -13.42 -38.09
C LYS A 485 9.37 -13.84 -39.42
N ASN A 486 10.71 -13.79 -39.54
CA ASN A 486 11.39 -14.18 -40.74
C ASN A 486 11.43 -15.71 -40.94
N VAL A 487 11.51 -16.49 -39.86
CA VAL A 487 11.45 -17.96 -39.89
C VAL A 487 10.07 -18.49 -40.30
N LYS A 488 8.98 -17.73 -40.06
CA LYS A 488 7.61 -18.12 -40.50
C LYS A 488 7.32 -17.78 -41.96
N LYS A 489 8.23 -17.09 -42.66
CA LYS A 489 8.08 -16.73 -44.08
C LYS A 489 8.88 -17.62 -45.04
N THR A 490 9.76 -18.45 -44.52
CA THR A 490 10.46 -19.56 -45.23
C THR A 490 9.75 -20.88 -44.89
#